data_69a6d68c2b9fcf2111d85fccd68ae777
#
_entry.id   69a6d68c2b9fcf2111d85fccd68ae777
#
_cell.length_a   1.000
_cell.length_b   1.000
_cell.length_c   1.000
_cell.angle_alpha   90.00
_cell.angle_beta   90.00
_cell.angle_gamma   90.00
#
_symmetry.space_group_name_H-M   'P 1'
#
loop_
_entity.id
_entity.type
_entity.pdbx_description
1 polymer ?
#
loop_
_entity_poly.entity_id
_entity_poly.type
_entity_poly.pdbx_seq_one_letter_code
_entity_poly.pdbx_strand_id
1 'polypeptide(L)'
;MDKRLEKAKKEIQRQNLMMSFITMASLLSLINVDRLTRGYENHDLASIMTFFFLGLIVISNMIILFYLVRNQMYAKDEKALLRIYNEMHDERTAKIKGIVAQNTLAISILPMVAVSILLSYINVYMFIGSVIMVILLSLIFLTCKIYYSKNYTDEA
;
A
#
# COMPACT_ATOMS: atom_id res chain seq x y z
N MET A 1 -2.00 -24.37 -24.95
CA MET A 1 -1.95 -23.02 -24.28
C MET A 1 -0.76 -23.04 -23.35
N ASP A 2 0.12 -22.06 -23.44
CA ASP A 2 1.37 -22.07 -22.67
C ASP A 2 1.05 -21.93 -21.18
N LYS A 3 1.52 -22.86 -20.34
CA LYS A 3 1.31 -22.86 -18.88
C LYS A 3 1.73 -21.53 -18.20
N ARG A 4 2.71 -20.83 -18.82
CA ARG A 4 3.17 -19.53 -18.36
C ARG A 4 2.13 -18.45 -18.59
N LEU A 5 1.45 -18.49 -19.73
CA LEU A 5 0.40 -17.52 -20.09
C LEU A 5 -0.82 -17.66 -19.17
N GLU A 6 -1.18 -18.87 -18.78
CA GLU A 6 -2.26 -19.12 -17.85
C GLU A 6 -1.92 -18.59 -16.43
N LYS A 7 -0.68 -18.83 -15.97
CA LYS A 7 -0.20 -18.27 -14.70
C LYS A 7 -0.21 -16.75 -14.70
N ALA A 8 0.28 -16.12 -15.78
CA ALA A 8 0.30 -14.68 -15.95
C ALA A 8 -1.11 -14.06 -15.89
N LYS A 9 -2.08 -14.66 -16.59
CA LYS A 9 -3.49 -14.24 -16.55
C LYS A 9 -4.06 -14.33 -15.15
N LYS A 10 -3.83 -15.43 -14.45
CA LYS A 10 -4.32 -15.66 -13.09
C LYS A 10 -3.73 -14.65 -12.08
N GLU A 11 -2.47 -14.29 -12.25
CA GLU A 11 -1.80 -13.32 -11.39
C GLU A 11 -2.33 -11.91 -11.59
N ILE A 12 -2.51 -11.47 -12.84
CA ILE A 12 -3.14 -10.17 -13.14
C ILE A 12 -4.60 -10.13 -12.67
N GLN A 13 -5.36 -11.21 -12.83
CA GLN A 13 -6.71 -11.28 -12.31
C GLN A 13 -6.74 -11.13 -10.78
N ARG A 14 -5.82 -11.78 -10.06
CA ARG A 14 -5.70 -11.65 -8.61
C ARG A 14 -5.34 -10.22 -8.19
N GLN A 15 -4.42 -9.58 -8.90
CA GLN A 15 -4.07 -8.18 -8.65
C GLN A 15 -5.27 -7.25 -8.89
N ASN A 16 -5.99 -7.43 -9.99
CA ASN A 16 -7.18 -6.64 -10.29
C ASN A 16 -8.27 -6.81 -9.24
N LEU A 17 -8.47 -8.04 -8.75
CA LEU A 17 -9.43 -8.34 -7.69
C LEU A 17 -9.04 -7.62 -6.38
N MET A 18 -7.76 -7.67 -6.00
CA MET A 18 -7.26 -6.94 -4.81
C MET A 18 -7.44 -5.43 -4.96
N MET A 19 -7.11 -4.86 -6.12
CA MET A 19 -7.28 -3.42 -6.40
C MET A 19 -8.76 -3.02 -6.36
N SER A 20 -9.65 -3.83 -6.93
CA SER A 20 -11.10 -3.60 -6.88
C SER A 20 -11.64 -3.63 -5.44
N PHE A 21 -11.12 -4.54 -4.61
CA PHE A 21 -11.49 -4.61 -3.21
C PHE A 21 -11.04 -3.36 -2.43
N ILE A 22 -9.82 -2.88 -2.68
CA ILE A 22 -9.30 -1.64 -2.06
C ILE A 22 -10.14 -0.44 -2.50
N THR A 23 -10.50 -0.35 -3.79
CA THR A 23 -11.39 0.69 -4.32
C THR A 23 -12.75 0.67 -3.62
N MET A 24 -13.34 -0.50 -3.46
CA MET A 24 -14.62 -0.65 -2.78
C MET A 24 -14.55 -0.23 -1.31
N ALA A 25 -13.48 -0.64 -0.60
CA ALA A 25 -13.25 -0.24 0.79
C ALA A 25 -13.04 1.28 0.91
N SER A 26 -12.32 1.91 -0.02
CA SER A 26 -12.11 3.36 -0.04
C SER A 26 -13.40 4.13 -0.31
N LEU A 27 -14.28 3.63 -1.19
CA LEU A 27 -15.59 4.23 -1.44
C LEU A 27 -16.52 4.09 -0.22
N LEU A 28 -16.48 2.95 0.49
CA LEU A 28 -17.22 2.80 1.74
C LEU A 28 -16.74 3.77 2.83
N SER A 29 -15.43 4.07 2.87
CA SER A 29 -14.90 5.07 3.81
C SER A 29 -15.36 6.49 3.49
N LEU A 30 -15.61 6.82 2.20
CA LEU A 30 -16.24 8.08 1.77
C LEU A 30 -17.62 8.30 2.40
N ILE A 31 -18.46 7.27 2.41
CA ILE A 31 -19.81 7.34 2.97
C ILE A 31 -19.76 7.63 4.49
N ASN A 32 -18.68 7.27 5.15
CA ASN A 32 -18.51 7.44 6.58
C ASN A 32 -17.62 8.65 6.97
N VAL A 33 -17.20 9.49 6.03
CA VAL A 33 -16.33 10.65 6.31
C VAL A 33 -16.95 11.59 7.33
N ASP A 34 -18.25 11.87 7.23
CA ASP A 34 -18.95 12.72 8.19
C ASP A 34 -18.96 12.13 9.62
N ARG A 35 -18.94 10.80 9.74
CA ARG A 35 -18.85 10.15 11.06
C ARG A 35 -17.46 10.25 11.66
N LEU A 36 -16.42 10.18 10.82
CA LEU A 36 -15.03 10.31 11.25
C LEU A 36 -14.71 11.73 11.75
N THR A 37 -15.35 12.73 11.16
CA THR A 37 -15.11 14.14 11.49
C THR A 37 -16.01 14.69 12.61
N ARG A 38 -17.08 13.98 13.01
CA ARG A 38 -17.98 14.39 14.11
C ARG A 38 -17.29 14.49 15.48
N GLY A 39 -16.15 13.86 15.67
CA GLY A 39 -15.39 13.92 16.92
C GLY A 39 -14.56 15.21 17.11
N TYR A 40 -14.54 16.10 16.11
CA TYR A 40 -13.80 17.36 16.20
C TYR A 40 -14.72 18.46 16.77
N GLU A 41 -14.30 19.08 17.87
CA GLU A 41 -15.02 20.20 18.47
C GLU A 41 -14.96 21.47 17.61
N ASN A 42 -13.89 21.61 16.82
CA ASN A 42 -13.68 22.74 15.93
C ASN A 42 -14.18 22.42 14.52
N HIS A 43 -15.23 23.12 14.08
CA HIS A 43 -15.85 22.95 12.77
C HIS A 43 -14.91 23.24 11.60
N ASP A 44 -14.02 24.21 11.73
CA ASP A 44 -13.04 24.55 10.69
C ASP A 44 -12.04 23.41 10.50
N LEU A 45 -11.58 22.83 11.59
CA LEU A 45 -10.66 21.70 11.59
C LEU A 45 -11.33 20.44 11.02
N ALA A 46 -12.60 20.20 11.35
CA ALA A 46 -13.41 19.11 10.78
C ALA A 46 -13.54 19.26 9.27
N SER A 47 -13.79 20.47 8.78
CA SER A 47 -13.88 20.77 7.35
C SER A 47 -12.57 20.52 6.63
N ILE A 48 -11.45 21.00 7.14
CA ILE A 48 -10.11 20.78 6.56
C ILE A 48 -9.80 19.27 6.50
N MET A 49 -10.07 18.52 7.57
CA MET A 49 -9.85 17.08 7.61
C MET A 49 -10.73 16.32 6.61
N THR A 50 -11.98 16.74 6.43
CA THR A 50 -12.88 16.17 5.43
C THR A 50 -12.31 16.35 4.02
N PHE A 51 -11.87 17.56 3.65
CA PHE A 51 -11.25 17.81 2.35
C PHE A 51 -9.95 17.02 2.15
N PHE A 52 -9.14 16.89 3.19
CA PHE A 52 -7.91 16.11 3.15
C PHE A 52 -8.20 14.61 2.89
N PHE A 53 -9.16 14.02 3.61
CA PHE A 53 -9.57 12.62 3.39
C PHE A 53 -10.17 12.41 2.00
N LEU A 54 -11.02 13.33 1.53
CA LEU A 54 -11.57 13.29 0.18
C LEU A 54 -10.45 13.33 -0.87
N GLY A 55 -9.49 14.24 -0.71
CA GLY A 55 -8.34 14.35 -1.61
C GLY A 55 -7.50 13.07 -1.66
N LEU A 56 -7.18 12.48 -0.52
CA LEU A 56 -6.45 11.21 -0.44
C LEU A 56 -7.20 10.05 -1.13
N ILE A 57 -8.51 9.96 -0.90
CA ILE A 57 -9.34 8.90 -1.48
C ILE A 57 -9.40 9.08 -3.00
N VAL A 58 -9.61 10.30 -3.51
CA VAL A 58 -9.65 10.59 -4.94
C VAL A 58 -8.32 10.23 -5.60
N ILE A 59 -7.20 10.71 -5.06
CA ILE A 59 -5.85 10.43 -5.58
C ILE A 59 -5.58 8.92 -5.59
N SER A 60 -5.87 8.22 -4.50
CA SER A 60 -5.66 6.78 -4.39
C SER A 60 -6.48 6.01 -5.44
N ASN A 61 -7.75 6.37 -5.61
CA ASN A 61 -8.62 5.74 -6.60
C ASN A 61 -8.19 6.05 -8.05
N MET A 62 -7.70 7.23 -8.34
CA MET A 62 -7.14 7.56 -9.66
C MET A 62 -5.91 6.70 -9.99
N ILE A 63 -5.01 6.50 -9.03
CA ILE A 63 -3.84 5.63 -9.19
C ILE A 63 -4.28 4.19 -9.43
N ILE A 64 -5.22 3.67 -8.63
CA ILE A 64 -5.73 2.30 -8.79
C ILE A 64 -6.40 2.13 -10.15
N LEU A 65 -7.23 3.08 -10.57
CA LEU A 65 -7.90 3.06 -11.86
C LEU A 65 -6.89 3.01 -13.01
N PHE A 66 -5.83 3.81 -12.94
CA PHE A 66 -4.75 3.78 -13.92
C PHE A 66 -4.11 2.38 -14.02
N TYR A 67 -3.83 1.73 -12.88
CA TYR A 67 -3.29 0.37 -12.86
C TYR A 67 -4.28 -0.66 -13.38
N LEU A 68 -5.57 -0.55 -13.05
CA LEU A 68 -6.61 -1.46 -13.56
C LEU A 68 -6.75 -1.38 -15.07
N VAL A 69 -6.80 -0.17 -15.63
CA VAL A 69 -6.87 0.04 -17.08
C VAL A 69 -5.63 -0.53 -17.76
N ARG A 70 -4.45 -0.24 -17.23
CA ARG A 70 -3.19 -0.77 -17.73
C ARG A 70 -3.17 -2.30 -17.73
N ASN A 71 -3.57 -2.92 -16.64
CA ASN A 71 -3.63 -4.38 -16.51
C ASN A 71 -4.63 -5.00 -17.49
N GLN A 72 -5.77 -4.34 -17.75
CA GLN A 72 -6.73 -4.81 -18.74
C GLN A 72 -6.18 -4.71 -20.17
N MET A 73 -5.43 -3.66 -20.48
CA MET A 73 -4.77 -3.52 -21.79
C MET A 73 -3.75 -4.64 -22.02
N TYR A 74 -2.95 -4.95 -21.01
CA TYR A 74 -1.97 -6.04 -21.08
C TYR A 74 -2.61 -7.43 -21.15
N ALA A 75 -3.74 -7.62 -20.49
CA ALA A 75 -4.46 -8.90 -20.55
C ALA A 75 -5.00 -9.25 -21.94
N LYS A 76 -5.13 -8.26 -22.85
CA LYS A 76 -5.60 -8.44 -24.23
C LYS A 76 -4.47 -8.85 -25.20
N ASP A 77 -3.22 -8.52 -24.89
CA ASP A 77 -2.05 -8.84 -25.71
C ASP A 77 -1.19 -9.89 -25.01
N GLU A 78 -1.13 -11.10 -25.60
CA GLU A 78 -0.39 -12.22 -25.04
C GLU A 78 1.12 -11.94 -24.93
N LYS A 79 1.70 -11.18 -25.88
CA LYS A 79 3.12 -10.82 -25.85
C LYS A 79 3.41 -9.83 -24.73
N ALA A 80 2.56 -8.81 -24.57
CA ALA A 80 2.68 -7.84 -23.50
C ALA A 80 2.49 -8.49 -22.12
N LEU A 81 1.55 -9.43 -22.01
CA LEU A 81 1.31 -10.19 -20.80
C LEU A 81 2.52 -11.02 -20.37
N LEU A 82 3.13 -11.76 -21.30
CA LEU A 82 4.33 -12.56 -21.01
C LEU A 82 5.54 -11.70 -20.67
N ARG A 83 5.68 -10.55 -21.32
CA ARG A 83 6.75 -9.59 -21.00
C ARG A 83 6.65 -9.11 -19.56
N ILE A 84 5.47 -8.69 -19.12
CA ILE A 84 5.26 -8.22 -17.74
C ILE A 84 5.44 -9.34 -16.74
N TYR A 85 4.95 -10.54 -17.07
CA TYR A 85 5.16 -11.72 -16.23
C TYR A 85 6.65 -11.99 -16.02
N ASN A 86 7.44 -11.97 -17.10
CA ASN A 86 8.89 -12.16 -17.01
C ASN A 86 9.57 -11.02 -16.23
N GLU A 87 9.16 -9.75 -16.44
CA GLU A 87 9.67 -8.61 -15.66
C GLU A 87 9.34 -8.71 -14.16
N MET A 88 8.19 -9.27 -13.80
CA MET A 88 7.82 -9.48 -12.39
C MET A 88 8.60 -10.63 -11.74
N HIS A 89 8.96 -11.65 -12.53
CA HIS A 89 9.68 -12.85 -12.06
C HIS A 89 11.18 -12.82 -12.36
N ASP A 90 11.69 -11.70 -12.88
CA ASP A 90 13.11 -11.51 -13.05
C ASP A 90 13.81 -11.38 -11.68
N GLU A 91 14.72 -12.29 -11.39
CA GLU A 91 15.43 -12.38 -10.11
C GLU A 91 16.16 -11.08 -9.78
N ARG A 92 16.74 -10.41 -10.78
CA ARG A 92 17.41 -9.12 -10.59
C ARG A 92 16.43 -8.05 -10.14
N THR A 93 15.29 -7.96 -10.79
CA THR A 93 14.23 -7.01 -10.45
C THR A 93 13.65 -7.29 -9.07
N ALA A 94 13.42 -8.56 -8.73
CA ALA A 94 12.97 -8.98 -7.41
C ALA A 94 13.98 -8.61 -6.32
N LYS A 95 15.29 -8.86 -6.56
CA LYS A 95 16.37 -8.52 -5.63
C LYS A 95 16.48 -7.00 -5.41
N ILE A 96 16.42 -6.21 -6.48
CA ILE A 96 16.45 -4.74 -6.39
C ILE A 96 15.25 -4.23 -5.58
N LYS A 97 14.04 -4.70 -5.89
CA LYS A 97 12.82 -4.33 -5.14
C LYS A 97 12.93 -4.70 -3.66
N GLY A 98 13.50 -5.87 -3.34
CA GLY A 98 13.72 -6.31 -1.96
C GLY A 98 14.68 -5.38 -1.21
N ILE A 99 15.82 -5.05 -1.81
CA ILE A 99 16.82 -4.14 -1.22
C ILE A 99 16.21 -2.74 -1.02
N VAL A 100 15.52 -2.21 -2.05
CA VAL A 100 14.88 -0.89 -1.96
C VAL A 100 13.83 -0.87 -0.85
N ALA A 101 12.96 -1.87 -0.77
CA ALA A 101 11.94 -1.95 0.27
C ALA A 101 12.55 -2.00 1.67
N GLN A 102 13.59 -2.81 1.87
CA GLN A 102 14.29 -2.94 3.15
C GLN A 102 14.97 -1.63 3.57
N ASN A 103 15.69 -1.00 2.66
CA ASN A 103 16.37 0.27 2.94
C ASN A 103 15.37 1.41 3.17
N THR A 104 14.30 1.48 2.38
CA THR A 104 13.26 2.49 2.57
C THR A 104 12.62 2.38 3.94
N LEU A 105 12.28 1.16 4.38
CA LEU A 105 11.73 0.94 5.73
C LEU A 105 12.72 1.33 6.82
N ALA A 106 13.99 0.91 6.72
CA ALA A 106 15.00 1.23 7.71
C ALA A 106 15.25 2.75 7.82
N ILE A 107 15.30 3.46 6.68
CA ILE A 107 15.52 4.90 6.66
C ILE A 107 14.27 5.66 7.14
N SER A 108 13.05 5.18 6.84
CA SER A 108 11.82 5.88 7.20
C SER A 108 11.49 5.87 8.69
N ILE A 109 11.98 4.89 9.45
CA ILE A 109 11.72 4.79 10.89
C ILE A 109 12.25 6.03 11.64
N LEU A 110 13.45 6.48 11.33
CA LEU A 110 14.09 7.60 12.02
C LEU A 110 13.35 8.94 11.85
N PRO A 111 12.98 9.38 10.62
CA PRO A 111 12.11 10.54 10.44
C PRO A 111 10.73 10.38 11.08
N MET A 112 10.14 9.20 11.05
CA MET A 112 8.85 8.95 11.69
C MET A 112 8.90 9.17 13.21
N VAL A 113 9.95 8.69 13.87
CA VAL A 113 10.17 8.93 15.31
C VAL A 113 10.37 10.42 15.58
N ALA A 114 11.17 11.12 14.76
CA ALA A 114 11.38 12.56 14.90
C ALA A 114 10.06 13.34 14.76
N VAL A 115 9.24 13.03 13.75
CA VAL A 115 7.91 13.63 13.58
C VAL A 115 7.01 13.32 14.77
N SER A 116 7.03 12.09 15.30
CA SER A 116 6.23 11.73 16.49
C SER A 116 6.60 12.57 17.69
N ILE A 117 7.89 12.84 17.91
CA ILE A 117 8.36 13.72 18.99
C ILE A 117 7.85 15.17 18.78
N LEU A 118 7.92 15.69 17.57
CA LEU A 118 7.40 17.02 17.26
C LEU A 118 5.89 17.11 17.48
N LEU A 119 5.13 16.09 17.12
CA LEU A 119 3.68 16.03 17.35
C LEU A 119 3.32 16.01 18.83
N SER A 120 4.21 15.51 19.71
CA SER A 120 3.98 15.52 21.16
C SER A 120 3.87 16.94 21.76
N TYR A 121 4.53 17.91 21.14
CA TYR A 121 4.46 19.32 21.56
C TYR A 121 3.14 20.00 21.14
N ILE A 122 2.45 19.43 20.15
CA ILE A 122 1.20 20.00 19.63
C ILE A 122 0.01 19.39 20.36
N ASN A 123 -0.07 18.06 20.42
CA ASN A 123 -1.18 17.36 21.06
C ASN A 123 -0.80 15.93 21.42
N VAL A 124 -1.10 15.54 22.67
CA VAL A 124 -0.82 14.19 23.19
C VAL A 124 -1.52 13.09 22.37
N TYR A 125 -2.73 13.31 21.90
CA TYR A 125 -3.45 12.34 21.08
C TYR A 125 -2.79 12.11 19.72
N MET A 126 -2.24 13.15 19.09
CA MET A 126 -1.47 13.03 17.86
C MET A 126 -0.19 12.24 18.07
N PHE A 127 0.50 12.46 19.19
CA PHE A 127 1.67 11.68 19.59
C PHE A 127 1.33 10.20 19.76
N ILE A 128 0.29 9.87 20.53
CA ILE A 128 -0.14 8.49 20.74
C ILE A 128 -0.47 7.81 19.40
N GLY A 129 -1.23 8.49 18.53
CA GLY A 129 -1.57 7.98 17.20
C GLY A 129 -0.34 7.70 16.33
N SER A 130 0.63 8.60 16.32
CA SER A 130 1.87 8.43 15.55
C SER A 130 2.73 7.28 16.09
N VAL A 131 2.83 7.13 17.41
CA VAL A 131 3.57 6.02 18.05
C VAL A 131 2.93 4.67 17.72
N ILE A 132 1.59 4.57 17.77
CA ILE A 132 0.88 3.35 17.38
C ILE A 132 1.19 2.97 15.93
N MET A 133 1.22 3.94 15.00
CA MET A 133 1.56 3.68 13.59
C MET A 133 2.99 3.17 13.43
N VAL A 134 3.97 3.74 14.14
CA VAL A 134 5.37 3.27 14.11
C VAL A 134 5.48 1.85 14.65
N ILE A 135 4.79 1.52 15.75
CA ILE A 135 4.76 0.18 16.33
C ILE A 135 4.16 -0.83 15.35
N LEU A 136 3.01 -0.52 14.74
CA LEU A 136 2.36 -1.38 13.75
C LEU A 136 3.27 -1.66 12.56
N LEU A 137 3.92 -0.63 12.03
CA LEU A 137 4.83 -0.76 10.90
C LEU A 137 6.05 -1.62 11.25
N SER A 138 6.59 -1.47 12.47
CA SER A 138 7.68 -2.30 12.99
C SER A 138 7.27 -3.76 13.17
N LEU A 139 6.06 -4.03 13.66
CA LEU A 139 5.52 -5.38 13.79
C LEU A 139 5.33 -6.05 12.43
N ILE A 140 4.78 -5.34 11.45
CA ILE A 140 4.61 -5.84 10.07
C ILE A 140 5.98 -6.18 9.48
N PHE A 141 6.97 -5.30 9.63
CA PHE A 141 8.33 -5.54 9.15
C PHE A 141 8.94 -6.80 9.79
N LEU A 142 8.78 -6.97 11.09
CA LEU A 142 9.33 -8.10 11.85
C LEU A 142 8.65 -9.42 11.45
N THR A 143 7.32 -9.42 11.28
CA THR A 143 6.59 -10.60 10.81
C THR A 143 6.97 -10.98 9.38
N CYS A 144 7.10 -10.02 8.47
CA CYS A 144 7.59 -10.27 7.13
C CYS A 144 9.01 -10.83 7.15
N LYS A 145 9.91 -10.25 7.94
CA LYS A 145 11.28 -10.72 8.06
C LYS A 145 11.36 -12.18 8.55
N ILE A 146 10.59 -12.55 9.57
CA ILE A 146 10.54 -13.92 10.09
C ILE A 146 9.96 -14.88 9.05
N TYR A 147 8.89 -14.50 8.40
CA TYR A 147 8.23 -15.31 7.37
C TYR A 147 9.17 -15.61 6.20
N TYR A 148 9.81 -14.58 5.65
CA TYR A 148 10.76 -14.76 4.54
C TYR A 148 12.05 -15.47 4.95
N SER A 149 12.56 -15.23 6.16
CA SER A 149 13.72 -15.94 6.66
C SER A 149 13.51 -17.45 6.78
N LYS A 150 12.30 -17.89 7.16
CA LYS A 150 11.97 -19.32 7.25
C LYS A 150 11.76 -19.97 5.88
N ASN A 151 11.11 -19.26 4.94
CA ASN A 151 10.77 -19.84 3.64
C ASN A 151 11.93 -19.82 2.63
N TYR A 152 12.95 -18.96 2.82
CA TYR A 152 14.11 -18.90 1.93
C TYR A 152 15.30 -19.81 2.37
N THR A 153 15.23 -20.42 3.53
CA THR A 153 16.27 -21.36 4.00
C THR A 153 16.10 -22.75 3.40
N ASP A 154 14.97 -23.04 2.73
CA ASP A 154 14.70 -24.37 2.18
C ASP A 154 15.15 -24.53 0.72
N GLU A 155 15.73 -23.48 0.08
CA GLU A 155 16.20 -23.49 -1.32
C GLU A 155 17.72 -23.32 -1.51
N ALA A 156 18.53 -23.48 -0.43
CA ALA A 156 19.99 -23.35 -0.52
C ALA A 156 20.68 -24.75 -0.41
#